data_d8318bd74d3564a4a613088aae2f205d
#
_entry.id   d8318bd74d3564a4a613088aae2f205d
#
_cell.length_a   1.000
_cell.length_b   1.000
_cell.length_c   1.000
_cell.angle_alpha   90.00
_cell.angle_beta   90.00
_cell.angle_gamma   90.00
#
_symmetry.space_group_name_H-M   'P 1'
#
loop_
_entity.id
_entity.type
_entity.pdbx_description
1 polymer ?
#
loop_
_entity_poly.entity_id
_entity_poly.type
_entity_poly.pdbx_seq_one_letter_code
_entity_poly.pdbx_strand_id
1 'polypeptide(L)'
;MAKDSKLVYGASGKTNVLTFEPENLHLVTDKTHPLYDERIHLPISEAMVLNIMDQGVLEPIIVWKDPETGLSCVVDGRQRVRHTLEANKRLTKEGKEPLLVPAVAKRGSAVRMAQAMVSANEIRQADTPLGRAKKMADALERGHDEDDLALMFGVSVQTVRAT
;
A
#
# COMPACT_ATOMS: atom_id res chain seq x y z
N MET A 1 -4.71 24.93 17.39
CA MET A 1 -3.68 24.18 18.13
C MET A 1 -3.90 22.68 17.94
N ALA A 2 -2.88 21.97 17.51
CA ALA A 2 -2.98 20.52 17.46
C ALA A 2 -3.05 19.96 18.88
N LYS A 3 -4.06 19.15 19.16
CA LYS A 3 -4.15 18.44 20.44
C LYS A 3 -3.06 17.39 20.53
N ASP A 4 -2.44 17.26 21.68
CA ASP A 4 -1.48 16.19 21.92
C ASP A 4 -2.19 14.84 21.73
N SER A 5 -1.70 14.04 20.80
CA SER A 5 -2.26 12.73 20.47
C SER A 5 -2.29 11.79 21.68
N LYS A 6 -1.32 11.92 22.58
CA LYS A 6 -1.27 11.14 23.82
C LYS A 6 -2.46 11.40 24.73
N LEU A 7 -2.90 12.68 24.84
CA LEU A 7 -4.04 13.03 25.66
C LEU A 7 -5.36 12.54 25.06
N VAL A 8 -5.46 12.51 23.72
CA VAL A 8 -6.70 12.14 23.02
C VAL A 8 -6.84 10.63 22.87
N TYR A 9 -5.75 9.93 22.53
CA TYR A 9 -5.79 8.52 22.18
C TYR A 9 -4.97 7.60 23.09
N GLY A 10 -4.34 8.14 24.13
CA GLY A 10 -3.43 7.35 24.97
C GLY A 10 -2.13 6.94 24.30
N ALA A 11 -1.83 7.48 23.12
CA ALA A 11 -0.64 7.17 22.34
C ALA A 11 0.44 8.24 22.54
N SER A 12 1.70 7.85 22.39
CA SER A 12 2.84 8.77 22.42
C SER A 12 3.44 8.93 21.02
N GLY A 13 4.00 10.12 20.76
CA GLY A 13 4.64 10.45 19.49
C GLY A 13 3.70 11.17 18.51
N LYS A 14 4.31 11.74 17.48
CA LYS A 14 3.59 12.41 16.39
C LYS A 14 3.92 11.72 15.08
N THR A 15 2.90 11.24 14.38
CA THR A 15 3.04 10.79 13.00
C THR A 15 2.34 11.80 12.11
N ASN A 16 3.10 12.50 11.27
CA ASN A 16 2.53 13.41 10.30
C ASN A 16 2.16 12.65 9.03
N VAL A 17 0.87 12.46 8.82
CA VAL A 17 0.34 11.96 7.56
C VAL A 17 0.02 13.16 6.68
N LEU A 18 0.68 13.23 5.53
CA LEU A 18 0.43 14.23 4.50
C LEU A 18 -0.56 13.67 3.50
N THR A 19 -1.23 14.55 2.77
CA THR A 19 -2.11 14.16 1.66
C THR A 19 -1.58 14.73 0.36
N PHE A 20 -1.58 13.93 -0.70
CA PHE A 20 -1.11 14.32 -2.01
C PHE A 20 -2.18 14.09 -3.06
N GLU A 21 -2.24 14.98 -4.04
CA GLU A 21 -2.85 14.63 -5.31
C GLU A 21 -1.96 13.58 -5.97
N PRO A 22 -2.51 12.44 -6.44
CA PRO A 22 -1.67 11.36 -6.96
C PRO A 22 -0.80 11.78 -8.17
N GLU A 23 -1.23 12.78 -8.93
CA GLU A 23 -0.47 13.35 -10.05
C GLU A 23 0.83 14.03 -9.61
N ASN A 24 0.90 14.49 -8.37
CA ASN A 24 2.08 15.15 -7.79
C ASN A 24 3.09 14.16 -7.20
N LEU A 25 2.78 12.88 -7.23
CA LEU A 25 3.67 11.82 -6.78
C LEU A 25 4.46 11.25 -7.95
N HIS A 26 5.76 11.13 -7.76
CA HIS A 26 6.64 10.57 -8.79
C HIS A 26 6.75 9.05 -8.65
N LEU A 27 6.28 8.36 -9.67
CA LEU A 27 6.47 6.91 -9.82
C LEU A 27 7.72 6.67 -10.65
N VAL A 28 8.74 6.09 -10.05
CA VAL A 28 10.03 5.88 -10.71
C VAL A 28 9.89 4.81 -11.81
N THR A 29 10.19 5.20 -13.04
CA THR A 29 10.18 4.32 -14.22
C THR A 29 11.58 4.09 -14.80
N ASP A 30 12.56 4.86 -14.37
CA ASP A 30 13.95 4.72 -14.78
C ASP A 30 14.57 3.50 -14.11
N LYS A 31 14.95 2.51 -14.93
CA LYS A 31 15.53 1.24 -14.47
C LYS A 31 16.85 1.40 -13.73
N THR A 32 17.53 2.52 -13.91
CA THR A 32 18.81 2.80 -13.23
C THR A 32 18.62 3.47 -11.86
N HIS A 33 17.42 3.92 -11.56
CA HIS A 33 17.13 4.58 -10.29
C HIS A 33 17.05 3.58 -9.14
N PRO A 34 17.61 3.90 -7.94
CA PRO A 34 17.58 2.98 -6.79
C PRO A 34 16.16 2.58 -6.34
N LEU A 35 15.16 3.42 -6.59
CA LEU A 35 13.77 3.16 -6.24
C LEU A 35 12.96 2.51 -7.36
N TYR A 36 13.61 2.04 -8.41
CA TYR A 36 12.92 1.33 -9.47
C TYR A 36 12.42 -0.03 -9.00
N ASP A 37 11.18 -0.35 -9.35
CA ASP A 37 10.57 -1.66 -9.12
C ASP A 37 9.78 -2.04 -10.38
N GLU A 38 10.09 -3.20 -10.94
CA GLU A 38 9.47 -3.68 -12.19
C GLU A 38 7.96 -3.91 -12.06
N ARG A 39 7.42 -4.03 -10.86
CA ARG A 39 5.97 -4.11 -10.63
C ARG A 39 5.21 -2.83 -11.01
N ILE A 40 5.92 -1.74 -11.31
CA ILE A 40 5.32 -0.53 -11.88
C ILE A 40 4.62 -0.81 -13.22
N HIS A 41 5.01 -1.87 -13.91
CA HIS A 41 4.47 -2.27 -15.20
C HIS A 41 3.35 -3.32 -15.11
N LEU A 42 2.97 -3.75 -13.92
CA LEU A 42 1.87 -4.71 -13.74
C LEU A 42 0.55 -4.14 -14.26
N PRO A 43 -0.34 -5.01 -14.77
CA PRO A 43 -1.67 -4.57 -15.19
C PRO A 43 -2.46 -3.96 -14.03
N ILE A 44 -3.36 -3.03 -14.36
CA ILE A 44 -4.29 -2.45 -13.39
C ILE A 44 -5.31 -3.51 -12.98
N SER A 45 -5.51 -3.67 -11.67
CA SER A 45 -6.52 -4.55 -11.10
C SER A 45 -7.86 -3.82 -10.98
N GLU A 46 -8.87 -4.31 -11.67
CA GLU A 46 -10.24 -3.75 -11.60
C GLU A 46 -10.78 -3.78 -10.17
N ALA A 47 -10.58 -4.88 -9.46
CA ALA A 47 -11.02 -5.02 -8.06
C ALA A 47 -10.39 -3.97 -7.15
N MET A 48 -9.11 -3.68 -7.32
CA MET A 48 -8.41 -2.68 -6.54
C MET A 48 -8.89 -1.26 -6.87
N VAL A 49 -9.14 -0.97 -8.14
CA VAL A 49 -9.70 0.33 -8.56
C VAL A 49 -11.06 0.56 -7.93
N LEU A 50 -11.95 -0.42 -8.00
CA LEU A 50 -13.30 -0.31 -7.43
C LEU A 50 -13.27 -0.16 -5.91
N ASN A 51 -12.37 -0.88 -5.24
CA ASN A 51 -12.20 -0.73 -3.79
C ASN A 51 -11.75 0.69 -3.41
N ILE A 52 -10.80 1.25 -4.14
CA ILE A 52 -10.31 2.61 -3.91
C ILE A 52 -11.41 3.64 -4.21
N MET A 53 -12.19 3.45 -5.25
CA MET A 53 -13.33 4.34 -5.56
C MET A 53 -14.36 4.35 -4.43
N ASP A 54 -14.60 3.20 -3.80
CA ASP A 54 -15.57 3.06 -2.72
C ASP A 54 -15.04 3.59 -1.38
N GLN A 55 -13.84 3.19 -0.99
CA GLN A 55 -13.31 3.44 0.36
C GLN A 55 -12.18 4.47 0.43
N GLY A 56 -11.63 4.87 -0.70
CA GLY A 56 -10.41 5.68 -0.75
C GLY A 56 -9.17 4.86 -0.42
N VAL A 57 -8.04 5.54 -0.25
CA VAL A 57 -6.78 4.91 0.13
C VAL A 57 -6.70 4.91 1.66
N LEU A 58 -6.93 3.75 2.27
CA LEU A 58 -6.99 3.60 3.73
C LEU A 58 -5.61 3.54 4.37
N GLU A 59 -4.65 2.93 3.70
CA GLU A 59 -3.30 2.75 4.21
C GLU A 59 -2.35 3.78 3.60
N PRO A 60 -1.64 4.59 4.43
CA PRO A 60 -0.69 5.57 3.91
C PRO A 60 0.45 4.92 3.14
N ILE A 61 0.86 5.59 2.07
CA ILE A 61 2.06 5.23 1.32
C ILE A 61 3.29 5.85 1.96
N ILE A 62 4.48 5.45 1.51
CA ILE A 62 5.74 6.05 1.94
C ILE A 62 6.32 6.84 0.77
N VAL A 63 6.64 8.12 1.03
CA VAL A 63 7.26 9.02 0.04
C VAL A 63 8.59 9.53 0.55
N TRP A 64 9.45 9.86 -0.38
CA TRP A 64 10.75 10.46 -0.14
C TRP A 64 10.97 11.61 -1.10
N LYS A 65 11.27 12.78 -0.56
CA LYS A 65 11.61 13.94 -1.39
C LYS A 65 13.07 13.84 -1.80
N ASP A 66 13.31 13.66 -3.10
CA ASP A 66 14.64 13.64 -3.67
C ASP A 66 15.26 15.03 -3.56
N PRO A 67 16.38 15.20 -2.83
CA PRO A 67 17.03 16.51 -2.69
C PRO A 67 17.64 17.02 -3.98
N GLU A 68 17.94 16.14 -4.93
CA GLU A 68 18.55 16.53 -6.23
C GLU A 68 17.49 17.04 -7.20
N THR A 69 16.33 16.41 -7.25
CA THR A 69 15.27 16.74 -8.22
C THR A 69 14.11 17.51 -7.61
N GLY A 70 13.94 17.49 -6.30
CA GLY A 70 12.79 18.05 -5.61
C GLY A 70 11.49 17.25 -5.78
N LEU A 71 11.55 16.09 -6.45
CA LEU A 71 10.39 15.25 -6.68
C LEU A 71 10.02 14.45 -5.43
N SER A 72 8.72 14.28 -5.20
CA SER A 72 8.21 13.40 -4.15
C SER A 72 8.09 11.99 -4.72
N CYS A 73 9.13 11.17 -4.50
CA CYS A 73 9.21 9.82 -5.03
C CYS A 73 8.46 8.84 -4.14
N VAL A 74 7.70 7.95 -4.74
CA VAL A 74 7.01 6.88 -4.01
C VAL A 74 8.00 5.77 -3.71
N VAL A 75 8.20 5.50 -2.42
CA VAL A 75 9.06 4.40 -1.93
C VAL A 75 8.25 3.12 -1.80
N ASP A 76 7.10 3.21 -1.17
CA ASP A 76 6.16 2.10 -0.98
C ASP A 76 4.74 2.56 -1.28
N GLY A 77 3.99 1.70 -1.95
CA GLY A 77 2.59 1.98 -2.31
C GLY A 77 2.37 2.38 -3.77
N ARG A 78 3.26 2.02 -4.68
CA ARG A 78 3.13 2.30 -6.13
C ARG A 78 1.79 1.85 -6.69
N GLN A 79 1.35 0.67 -6.30
CA GLN A 79 0.09 0.12 -6.80
C GLN A 79 -1.09 0.95 -6.31
N ARG A 80 -1.08 1.41 -5.08
CA ARG A 80 -2.11 2.29 -4.53
C ARG A 80 -2.18 3.60 -5.32
N VAL A 81 -1.04 4.19 -5.65
CA VAL A 81 -0.98 5.43 -6.46
C VAL A 81 -1.50 5.19 -7.86
N ARG A 82 -1.03 4.15 -8.53
CA ARG A 82 -1.46 3.80 -9.90
C ARG A 82 -2.96 3.57 -10.00
N HIS A 83 -3.51 2.82 -9.05
CA HIS A 83 -4.93 2.51 -9.02
C HIS A 83 -5.77 3.73 -8.60
N THR A 84 -5.22 4.62 -7.78
CA THR A 84 -5.88 5.89 -7.44
C THR A 84 -5.96 6.81 -8.67
N LEU A 85 -4.91 6.86 -9.47
CA LEU A 85 -4.94 7.62 -10.73
C LEU A 85 -6.06 7.13 -11.66
N GLU A 86 -6.21 5.82 -11.81
CA GLU A 86 -7.30 5.25 -12.60
C GLU A 86 -8.68 5.50 -11.96
N ALA A 87 -8.78 5.33 -10.64
CA ALA A 87 -10.01 5.62 -9.90
C ALA A 87 -10.44 7.08 -10.09
N ASN A 88 -9.50 8.02 -10.03
CA ASN A 88 -9.78 9.44 -10.20
C ASN A 88 -10.25 9.80 -11.62
N LYS A 89 -9.75 9.12 -12.64
CA LYS A 89 -10.26 9.27 -14.01
C LYS A 89 -11.75 8.93 -14.07
N ARG A 90 -12.14 7.82 -13.45
CA ARG A 90 -13.54 7.36 -13.44
C ARG A 90 -14.42 8.28 -12.59
N LEU A 91 -13.95 8.69 -11.41
CA LEU A 91 -14.68 9.59 -10.53
C LEU A 91 -14.92 10.95 -11.19
N THR A 92 -13.92 11.50 -11.86
CA THR A 92 -14.03 12.78 -12.58
C THR A 92 -15.07 12.68 -13.72
N LYS A 93 -15.11 11.56 -14.45
CA LYS A 93 -16.11 11.33 -15.48
C LYS A 93 -17.54 11.28 -14.91
N GLU A 94 -17.68 10.80 -13.68
CA GLU A 94 -18.97 10.74 -12.97
C GLU A 94 -19.33 12.07 -12.29
N GLY A 95 -18.52 13.10 -12.42
CA GLY A 95 -18.71 14.39 -11.76
C GLY A 95 -18.43 14.38 -10.26
N LYS A 96 -17.71 13.37 -9.79
CA LYS A 96 -17.31 13.23 -8.38
C LYS A 96 -15.92 13.82 -8.16
N GLU A 97 -15.62 14.18 -6.90
CA GLU A 97 -14.31 14.70 -6.56
C GLU A 97 -13.23 13.62 -6.59
N PRO A 98 -12.01 13.96 -7.08
CA PRO A 98 -10.88 13.04 -7.05
C PRO A 98 -10.41 12.78 -5.62
N LEU A 99 -9.85 11.59 -5.42
CA LEU A 99 -9.30 11.16 -4.13
C LEU A 99 -7.88 11.64 -3.95
N LEU A 100 -7.52 11.93 -2.70
CA LEU A 100 -6.16 12.22 -2.28
C LEU A 100 -5.49 10.95 -1.72
N VAL A 101 -4.16 10.90 -1.80
CA VAL A 101 -3.37 9.78 -1.29
C VAL A 101 -2.71 10.19 0.01
N PRO A 102 -2.98 9.51 1.13
CA PRO A 102 -2.27 9.74 2.38
C PRO A 102 -0.85 9.17 2.30
N ALA A 103 0.10 9.89 2.84
CA ALA A 103 1.51 9.50 2.77
C ALA A 103 2.28 9.89 4.03
N VAL A 104 3.25 9.07 4.39
CA VAL A 104 4.24 9.37 5.40
C VAL A 104 5.55 9.69 4.68
N ALA A 105 6.11 10.86 4.94
CA ALA A 105 7.39 11.26 4.37
C ALA A 105 8.55 10.69 5.19
N LYS A 106 9.48 10.02 4.52
CA LYS A 106 10.75 9.58 5.12
C LYS A 106 11.89 10.46 4.65
N ARG A 107 12.88 10.63 5.52
CA ARG A 107 14.12 11.34 5.24
C ARG A 107 15.27 10.35 5.20
N GLY A 108 16.28 10.65 4.41
CA GLY A 108 17.50 9.84 4.32
C GLY A 108 18.05 9.84 2.90
N SER A 109 19.02 8.97 2.66
CA SER A 109 19.63 8.80 1.35
C SER A 109 18.78 7.92 0.43
N ALA A 110 19.01 8.01 -0.88
CA ALA A 110 18.38 7.12 -1.86
C ALA A 110 18.66 5.64 -1.53
N VAL A 111 19.84 5.31 -1.06
CA VAL A 111 20.21 3.93 -0.66
C VAL A 111 19.32 3.44 0.50
N ARG A 112 19.11 4.28 1.51
CA ARG A 112 18.23 3.95 2.64
C ARG A 112 16.79 3.74 2.20
N MET A 113 16.33 4.55 1.25
CA MET A 113 14.97 4.41 0.70
C MET A 113 14.85 3.12 -0.10
N ALA A 114 15.87 2.75 -0.86
CA ALA A 114 15.91 1.47 -1.58
C ALA A 114 15.85 0.28 -0.61
N GLN A 115 16.54 0.34 0.51
CA GLN A 115 16.48 -0.69 1.55
C GLN A 115 15.08 -0.79 2.17
N ALA A 116 14.44 0.35 2.45
CA ALA A 116 13.07 0.39 2.97
C ALA A 116 12.07 -0.21 1.97
N MET A 117 12.26 0.04 0.69
CA MET A 117 11.43 -0.53 -0.38
C MET A 117 11.57 -2.05 -0.43
N VAL A 118 12.79 -2.58 -0.37
CA VAL A 118 13.03 -4.03 -0.38
C VAL A 118 12.40 -4.69 0.85
N SER A 119 12.54 -4.11 2.02
CA SER A 119 11.92 -4.62 3.25
C SER A 119 10.38 -4.67 3.15
N ALA A 120 9.76 -3.62 2.64
CA ALA A 120 8.32 -3.58 2.43
C ALA A 120 7.86 -4.67 1.43
N ASN A 121 8.64 -4.89 0.37
CA ASN A 121 8.36 -5.91 -0.62
C ASN A 121 8.48 -7.33 -0.05
N GLU A 122 9.49 -7.59 0.77
CA GLU A 122 9.66 -8.89 1.44
C GLU A 122 8.48 -9.20 2.37
N ILE A 123 8.02 -8.24 3.14
CA ILE A 123 6.84 -8.40 3.99
C ILE A 123 5.60 -8.75 3.14
N ARG A 124 5.42 -8.13 1.98
CA ARG A 124 4.30 -8.43 1.08
C ARG A 124 4.41 -9.79 0.43
N GLN A 125 5.62 -10.25 0.10
CA GLN A 125 5.82 -11.61 -0.44
C GLN A 125 5.37 -12.67 0.54
N ALA A 126 5.46 -12.43 1.85
CA ALA A 126 4.90 -13.31 2.86
C ALA A 126 3.36 -13.43 2.79
N ASP A 127 2.68 -12.48 2.15
CA ASP A 127 1.23 -12.48 1.91
C ASP A 127 0.86 -12.95 0.49
N THR A 128 1.81 -13.50 -0.28
CA THR A 128 1.54 -14.17 -1.56
C THR A 128 0.70 -15.43 -1.35
N PRO A 129 0.10 -16.01 -2.42
CA PRO A 129 -0.63 -17.28 -2.30
C PRO A 129 0.16 -18.37 -1.60
N LEU A 130 1.46 -18.49 -1.85
CA LEU A 130 2.33 -19.45 -1.16
C LEU A 130 2.48 -19.11 0.32
N GLY A 131 2.69 -17.84 0.66
CA GLY A 131 2.76 -17.38 2.05
C GLY A 131 1.45 -17.60 2.80
N ARG A 132 0.30 -17.34 2.14
CA ARG A 132 -1.03 -17.63 2.69
C ARG A 132 -1.25 -19.12 2.93
N ALA A 133 -0.84 -19.96 1.98
CA ALA A 133 -0.91 -21.41 2.11
C ALA A 133 -0.16 -21.90 3.36
N LYS A 134 1.03 -21.38 3.59
CA LYS A 134 1.84 -21.68 4.76
C LYS A 134 1.17 -21.23 6.05
N LYS A 135 0.63 -20.02 6.09
CA LYS A 135 -0.11 -19.50 7.25
C LYS A 135 -1.36 -20.34 7.55
N MET A 136 -2.07 -20.77 6.51
CA MET A 136 -3.25 -21.64 6.65
C MET A 136 -2.87 -23.01 7.19
N ALA A 137 -1.79 -23.60 6.69
CA ALA A 137 -1.28 -24.88 7.19
C ALA A 137 -0.90 -24.79 8.68
N ASP A 138 -0.18 -23.73 9.06
CA ASP A 138 0.19 -23.49 10.46
C ASP A 138 -1.05 -23.33 11.35
N ALA A 139 -2.09 -22.65 10.88
CA ALA A 139 -3.34 -22.48 11.60
C ALA A 139 -4.09 -23.81 11.78
N LEU A 140 -4.11 -24.67 10.76
CA LEU A 140 -4.69 -26.03 10.87
C LEU A 140 -3.97 -26.87 11.92
N GLU A 141 -2.64 -26.81 11.97
CA GLU A 141 -1.84 -27.51 12.99
C GLU A 141 -2.15 -27.03 14.41
N ARG A 142 -2.59 -25.77 14.56
CA ARG A 142 -3.01 -25.18 15.84
C ARG A 142 -4.44 -25.51 16.23
N GLY A 143 -5.17 -26.28 15.44
CA GLY A 143 -6.50 -26.76 15.73
C GLY A 143 -7.65 -25.94 15.14
N HIS A 144 -7.38 -25.01 14.24
CA HIS A 144 -8.42 -24.32 13.49
C HIS A 144 -8.96 -25.22 12.38
N ASP A 145 -10.26 -25.14 12.08
CA ASP A 145 -10.86 -25.89 10.98
C ASP A 145 -10.91 -25.06 9.68
N GLU A 146 -11.41 -25.68 8.60
CA GLU A 146 -11.49 -25.02 7.30
C GLU A 146 -12.43 -23.80 7.32
N ASP A 147 -13.51 -23.86 8.10
CA ASP A 147 -14.45 -22.75 8.23
C ASP A 147 -13.82 -21.57 8.99
N ASP A 148 -13.05 -21.85 10.04
CA ASP A 148 -12.26 -20.83 10.76
C ASP A 148 -11.28 -20.14 9.81
N LEU A 149 -10.56 -20.92 8.99
CA LEU A 149 -9.61 -20.36 8.02
C LEU A 149 -10.29 -19.50 6.96
N ALA A 150 -11.46 -19.93 6.48
CA ALA A 150 -12.23 -19.15 5.51
C ALA A 150 -12.60 -17.77 6.07
N LEU A 151 -13.00 -17.70 7.34
CA LEU A 151 -13.27 -16.45 8.04
C LEU A 151 -12.02 -15.61 8.28
N MET A 152 -10.95 -16.21 8.78
CA MET A 152 -9.70 -15.52 9.12
C MET A 152 -9.04 -14.87 7.91
N PHE A 153 -9.09 -15.53 6.75
CA PHE A 153 -8.45 -15.06 5.51
C PHE A 153 -9.40 -14.41 4.51
N GLY A 154 -10.72 -14.34 4.83
CA GLY A 154 -11.71 -13.71 3.96
C GLY A 154 -11.89 -14.41 2.62
N VAL A 155 -11.75 -15.74 2.59
CA VAL A 155 -11.86 -16.56 1.38
C VAL A 155 -12.93 -17.63 1.55
N SER A 156 -13.30 -18.32 0.45
CA SER A 156 -14.25 -19.44 0.51
C SER A 156 -13.59 -20.70 1.06
N VAL A 157 -14.39 -21.61 1.62
CA VAL A 157 -13.92 -22.93 2.08
C VAL A 157 -13.27 -23.70 0.93
N GLN A 158 -13.79 -23.59 -0.28
CA GLN A 158 -13.17 -24.21 -1.47
C GLN A 158 -11.77 -23.68 -1.73
N THR A 159 -11.54 -22.38 -1.53
CA THR A 159 -10.21 -21.76 -1.69
C THR A 159 -9.24 -22.30 -0.64
N VAL A 160 -9.69 -22.50 0.60
CA VAL A 160 -8.88 -23.10 1.67
C VAL A 160 -8.46 -24.53 1.29
N ARG A 161 -9.38 -25.33 0.77
CA ARG A 161 -9.09 -26.71 0.34
C ARG A 161 -8.15 -26.79 -0.84
N ALA A 162 -8.23 -25.81 -1.76
CA ALA A 162 -7.35 -25.72 -2.93
C ALA A 162 -5.94 -25.20 -2.59
N THR A 163 -5.74 -24.69 -1.39
CA THR A 163 -4.44 -24.15 -0.91
C THR A 163 -3.67 -25.21 -0.07
#